data_d3064fd355f67fed0d928901524cdcce
#
_entry.id   d3064fd355f67fed0d928901524cdcce
#
_cell.length_a   1.000
_cell.length_b   1.000
_cell.length_c   1.000
_cell.angle_alpha   90.00
_cell.angle_beta   90.00
_cell.angle_gamma   90.00
#
_symmetry.space_group_name_H-M   'P 1'
#
loop_
_entity.id
_entity.type
_entity.pdbx_description
1 polymer ?
#
loop_
_entity_poly.entity_id
_entity_poly.type
_entity_poly.pdbx_seq_one_letter_code
_entity_poly.pdbx_strand_id
1 'polypeptide(L)'
;MLVGGLFVLYVSSVVSSDRSDNGMVAVVEGQAGRVVEPVLDRAAVENARLVNELRAELLRSGTALTVEAIASGGGGRRADTVRRWVLRRRDAHQLVAVTHEGQLLVPSFQLTPALDDVDEVAAAVVARLVDHGLDAWAVWDWFLTADPWLGGGRPVDALAGGQAEALGRAVAGLLQE
;
A
#
# COMPACT_ATOMS: atom_id res chain seq x y z
N MET A 1 -13.20 7.26 -27.08
CA MET A 1 -13.73 7.41 -25.73
C MET A 1 -12.57 7.15 -24.79
N LEU A 2 -11.99 8.22 -24.27
CA LEU A 2 -10.83 8.18 -23.35
C LEU A 2 -11.36 7.92 -21.94
N VAL A 3 -11.15 6.72 -21.41
CA VAL A 3 -11.27 6.46 -19.98
C VAL A 3 -9.85 6.55 -19.42
N GLY A 4 -9.47 7.76 -19.04
CA GLY A 4 -8.21 8.01 -18.38
C GLY A 4 -8.28 7.49 -16.95
N GLY A 5 -7.58 6.40 -16.65
CA GLY A 5 -7.29 6.01 -15.28
C GLY A 5 -6.45 7.11 -14.63
N LEU A 6 -7.01 7.77 -13.64
CA LEU A 6 -6.33 8.79 -12.85
C LEU A 6 -5.35 8.09 -11.91
N PHE A 7 -4.11 7.93 -12.36
CA PHE A 7 -3.02 7.47 -11.51
C PHE A 7 -2.65 8.61 -10.56
N VAL A 8 -3.12 8.55 -9.34
CA VAL A 8 -2.71 9.49 -8.29
C VAL A 8 -1.30 9.13 -7.85
N LEU A 9 -0.31 9.86 -8.34
CA LEU A 9 1.06 9.79 -7.81
C LEU A 9 1.05 10.25 -6.35
N TYR A 10 1.14 9.30 -5.45
CA TYR A 10 1.31 9.55 -4.03
C TYR A 10 2.76 9.90 -3.75
N VAL A 11 3.05 11.21 -3.70
CA VAL A 11 4.34 11.70 -3.20
C VAL A 11 4.27 11.69 -1.68
N SER A 12 4.90 10.70 -1.06
CA SER A 12 5.10 10.66 0.39
C SER A 12 6.03 11.79 0.81
N SER A 13 5.48 12.87 1.36
CA SER A 13 6.28 13.88 2.07
C SER A 13 6.70 13.26 3.41
N VAL A 14 7.95 12.82 3.49
CA VAL A 14 8.60 12.46 4.74
C VAL A 14 8.81 13.74 5.54
N VAL A 15 7.97 13.98 6.54
CA VAL A 15 8.26 14.95 7.58
C VAL A 15 9.24 14.30 8.55
N SER A 16 10.53 14.58 8.37
CA SER A 16 11.55 14.28 9.37
C SER A 16 11.30 15.16 10.60
N SER A 17 10.86 14.56 11.69
CA SER A 17 10.89 15.18 13.01
C SER A 17 12.30 15.11 13.54
N ASP A 18 13.11 16.13 13.26
CA ASP A 18 14.35 16.35 13.99
C ASP A 18 14.04 17.16 15.25
N ARG A 19 14.27 16.54 16.39
CA ARG A 19 14.09 17.10 17.72
C ARG A 19 15.43 17.67 18.15
N SER A 20 15.60 18.97 17.98
CA SER A 20 16.68 19.71 18.67
C SER A 20 16.11 20.92 19.39
N ASP A 21 16.16 20.79 20.68
CA ASP A 21 15.96 21.79 21.72
C ASP A 21 16.97 22.94 21.53
N ASN A 22 16.53 24.16 21.38
CA ASN A 22 17.11 25.28 22.12
C ASN A 22 16.28 26.57 21.91
N GLY A 23 15.84 27.15 23.02
CA GLY A 23 15.05 28.34 23.06
C GLY A 23 15.76 29.58 22.56
N MET A 24 15.04 30.41 21.85
CA MET A 24 15.25 31.85 21.84
C MET A 24 13.93 32.56 21.64
N VAL A 25 13.41 33.13 22.73
CA VAL A 25 12.24 33.99 22.73
C VAL A 25 12.67 35.34 22.13
N ALA A 26 12.23 35.63 20.93
CA ALA A 26 12.20 36.96 20.38
C ALA A 26 10.82 37.57 20.58
N VAL A 27 10.70 38.47 21.54
CA VAL A 27 9.53 39.35 21.70
C VAL A 27 9.58 40.39 20.60
N VAL A 28 8.66 40.29 19.63
CA VAL A 28 8.34 41.41 18.74
C VAL A 28 6.95 41.89 19.08
N GLU A 29 6.90 43.02 19.78
CA GLU A 29 5.65 43.79 19.99
C GLU A 29 5.20 44.39 18.67
N GLY A 30 3.89 44.23 18.39
CA GLY A 30 3.12 45.17 17.56
C GLY A 30 2.76 44.71 16.19
N GLN A 31 1.63 44.04 16.06
CA GLN A 31 0.51 44.45 15.21
C GLN A 31 -0.58 43.38 15.24
N ALA A 32 -1.85 43.85 15.30
CA ALA A 32 -3.08 43.12 15.40
C ALA A 32 -3.07 41.71 14.81
N GLY A 33 -3.29 40.70 15.68
CA GLY A 33 -3.38 39.31 15.33
C GLY A 33 -4.41 39.03 14.24
N ARG A 34 -3.93 38.88 13.03
CA ARG A 34 -4.65 38.13 12.03
C ARG A 34 -4.38 36.68 12.37
N VAL A 35 -5.32 36.06 13.07
CA VAL A 35 -5.36 34.60 13.19
C VAL A 35 -5.42 34.09 11.77
N VAL A 36 -4.28 33.68 11.23
CA VAL A 36 -4.23 32.90 10.01
C VAL A 36 -4.78 31.52 10.43
N GLU A 37 -6.09 31.37 10.35
CA GLU A 37 -6.66 30.01 10.34
C GLU A 37 -5.87 29.26 9.26
N PRO A 38 -5.32 28.07 9.58
CA PRO A 38 -4.73 27.24 8.54
C PRO A 38 -5.86 26.96 7.54
N VAL A 39 -5.80 27.61 6.39
CA VAL A 39 -6.62 27.22 5.25
C VAL A 39 -6.13 25.82 4.94
N LEU A 40 -6.78 24.81 5.53
CA LEU A 40 -6.63 23.43 5.13
C LEU A 40 -6.84 23.46 3.62
N ASP A 41 -5.77 23.21 2.89
CA ASP A 41 -5.82 23.23 1.45
C ASP A 41 -6.96 22.31 1.02
N ARG A 42 -8.02 22.86 0.45
CA ARG A 42 -9.22 22.12 0.08
C ARG A 42 -8.87 20.93 -0.79
N ALA A 43 -7.82 21.05 -1.61
CA ALA A 43 -7.28 19.97 -2.40
C ALA A 43 -6.68 18.86 -1.52
N ALA A 44 -5.99 19.21 -0.44
CA ALA A 44 -5.43 18.22 0.49
C ALA A 44 -6.53 17.45 1.23
N VAL A 45 -7.60 18.13 1.64
CA VAL A 45 -8.76 17.48 2.29
C VAL A 45 -9.47 16.54 1.33
N GLU A 46 -9.71 16.97 0.08
CA GLU A 46 -10.35 16.13 -0.93
C GLU A 46 -9.48 14.92 -1.29
N ASN A 47 -8.17 15.12 -1.43
CA ASN A 47 -7.23 14.03 -1.70
C ASN A 47 -7.21 13.00 -0.54
N ALA A 48 -7.19 13.47 0.71
CA ALA A 48 -7.25 12.59 1.88
C ALA A 48 -8.56 11.78 1.90
N ARG A 49 -9.67 12.40 1.51
CA ARG A 49 -10.97 11.71 1.39
C ARG A 49 -10.92 10.60 0.34
N LEU A 50 -10.43 10.90 -0.87
CA LEU A 50 -10.31 9.92 -1.96
C LEU A 50 -9.42 8.73 -1.56
N VAL A 51 -8.28 9.01 -0.90
CA VAL A 51 -7.38 7.97 -0.38
C VAL A 51 -8.10 7.09 0.66
N ASN A 52 -8.89 7.67 1.55
CA ASN A 52 -9.62 6.90 2.55
C ASN A 52 -10.75 6.07 1.92
N GLU A 53 -11.44 6.58 0.91
CA GLU A 53 -12.45 5.85 0.14
C GLU A 53 -11.84 4.64 -0.57
N LEU A 54 -10.70 4.82 -1.24
CA LEU A 54 -9.94 3.75 -1.89
C LEU A 54 -9.54 2.66 -0.88
N ARG A 55 -8.95 3.03 0.25
CA ARG A 55 -8.56 2.08 1.31
C ARG A 55 -9.77 1.30 1.83
N ALA A 56 -10.89 1.97 2.04
CA ALA A 56 -12.13 1.32 2.48
C ALA A 56 -12.65 0.33 1.43
N GLU A 57 -12.49 0.62 0.14
CA GLU A 57 -12.86 -0.29 -0.94
C GLU A 57 -11.95 -1.53 -0.97
N LEU A 58 -10.63 -1.34 -0.86
CA LEU A 58 -9.66 -2.44 -0.77
C LEU A 58 -9.98 -3.37 0.41
N LEU A 59 -10.32 -2.82 1.57
CA LEU A 59 -10.71 -3.63 2.73
C LEU A 59 -12.03 -4.39 2.50
N ARG A 60 -12.98 -3.82 1.77
CA ARG A 60 -14.25 -4.47 1.40
C ARG A 60 -14.10 -5.51 0.29
N SER A 61 -12.98 -5.56 -0.42
CA SER A 61 -12.73 -6.51 -1.51
C SER A 61 -12.75 -7.98 -1.08
N GLY A 62 -12.68 -8.25 0.23
CA GLY A 62 -12.61 -9.61 0.78
C GLY A 62 -11.24 -10.27 0.65
N THR A 63 -10.23 -9.54 0.16
CA THR A 63 -8.86 -10.07 0.00
C THR A 63 -7.98 -9.84 1.23
N ALA A 64 -8.44 -9.08 2.23
CA ALA A 64 -7.69 -8.81 3.46
C ALA A 64 -7.71 -10.02 4.41
N LEU A 65 -6.56 -10.52 4.79
CA LEU A 65 -6.40 -11.55 5.83
C LEU A 65 -5.74 -10.97 7.07
N THR A 66 -6.31 -11.27 8.24
CA THR A 66 -5.63 -10.98 9.52
C THR A 66 -4.54 -12.04 9.80
N VAL A 67 -3.64 -11.71 10.70
CA VAL A 67 -2.62 -12.64 11.16
C VAL A 67 -3.24 -13.92 11.75
N GLU A 68 -4.36 -13.79 12.45
CA GLU A 68 -5.13 -14.90 13.04
C GLU A 68 -5.73 -15.81 11.96
N ALA A 69 -6.28 -15.22 10.90
CA ALA A 69 -6.82 -15.97 9.76
C ALA A 69 -5.71 -16.78 9.05
N ILE A 70 -4.56 -16.15 8.80
CA ILE A 70 -3.39 -16.84 8.22
C ILE A 70 -2.89 -17.93 9.16
N ALA A 71 -2.85 -17.69 10.46
CA ALA A 71 -2.40 -18.66 11.45
C ALA A 71 -3.29 -19.92 11.49
N SER A 72 -4.61 -19.70 11.42
CA SER A 72 -5.60 -20.78 11.42
C SER A 72 -5.61 -21.57 10.11
N GLY A 73 -5.55 -20.88 8.97
CA GLY A 73 -5.56 -21.49 7.64
C GLY A 73 -4.23 -22.17 7.27
N GLY A 74 -3.10 -21.61 7.73
CA GLY A 74 -1.75 -22.08 7.43
C GLY A 74 -1.24 -23.17 8.39
N GLY A 75 -2.03 -24.20 8.68
CA GLY A 75 -1.62 -25.36 9.48
C GLY A 75 -1.65 -25.14 10.99
N GLY A 76 -2.44 -24.19 11.50
CA GLY A 76 -2.62 -23.97 12.94
C GLY A 76 -1.39 -23.37 13.63
N ARG A 77 -0.64 -22.54 12.95
CA ARG A 77 0.51 -21.81 13.50
C ARG A 77 0.07 -20.81 14.58
N ARG A 78 0.96 -20.47 15.50
CA ARG A 78 0.69 -19.42 16.49
C ARG A 78 0.66 -18.04 15.81
N ALA A 79 -0.32 -17.21 16.15
CA ALA A 79 -0.48 -15.86 15.59
C ALA A 79 0.79 -15.00 15.73
N ASP A 80 1.47 -15.05 16.89
CA ASP A 80 2.74 -14.34 17.11
C ASP A 80 3.86 -14.78 16.16
N THR A 81 3.87 -16.06 15.80
CA THR A 81 4.86 -16.61 14.85
C THR A 81 4.55 -16.11 13.44
N VAL A 82 3.28 -16.12 13.04
CA VAL A 82 2.82 -15.59 11.76
C VAL A 82 3.08 -14.08 11.68
N ARG A 83 2.76 -13.32 12.73
CA ARG A 83 3.05 -11.88 12.78
C ARG A 83 4.52 -11.58 12.53
N ARG A 84 5.43 -12.26 13.20
CA ARG A 84 6.88 -12.09 12.99
C ARG A 84 7.32 -12.50 11.60
N TRP A 85 6.72 -13.55 11.05
CA TRP A 85 6.98 -14.00 9.69
C TRP A 85 6.51 -12.95 8.66
N VAL A 86 5.29 -12.43 8.77
CA VAL A 86 4.77 -11.36 7.90
C VAL A 86 5.69 -10.14 7.93
N LEU A 87 6.08 -9.68 9.13
CA LEU A 87 6.94 -8.51 9.26
C LEU A 87 8.31 -8.72 8.58
N ARG A 88 8.94 -9.88 8.75
CA ARG A 88 10.21 -10.21 8.07
C ARG A 88 10.07 -10.25 6.55
N ARG A 89 8.97 -10.84 6.03
CA ARG A 89 8.72 -10.90 4.59
C ARG A 89 8.46 -9.51 4.01
N ARG A 90 7.73 -8.66 4.74
CA ARG A 90 7.50 -7.26 4.38
C ARG A 90 8.81 -6.47 4.34
N ASP A 91 9.63 -6.58 5.37
CA ASP A 91 10.91 -5.88 5.47
C ASP A 91 11.92 -6.35 4.38
N ALA A 92 11.72 -7.55 3.84
CA ALA A 92 12.45 -8.09 2.69
C ALA A 92 11.78 -7.80 1.34
N HIS A 93 10.76 -6.94 1.29
CA HIS A 93 9.96 -6.59 0.11
C HIS A 93 9.31 -7.79 -0.61
N GLN A 94 9.08 -8.90 0.10
CA GLN A 94 8.48 -10.11 -0.48
C GLN A 94 6.96 -10.13 -0.38
N LEU A 95 6.37 -9.31 0.47
CA LEU A 95 4.94 -9.06 0.54
C LEU A 95 4.67 -7.65 1.04
N VAL A 96 3.46 -7.15 0.80
CA VAL A 96 2.95 -5.94 1.44
C VAL A 96 1.98 -6.31 2.55
N ALA A 97 2.01 -5.52 3.61
CA ALA A 97 1.06 -5.61 4.71
C ALA A 97 0.76 -4.20 5.22
N VAL A 98 -0.48 -3.96 5.59
CA VAL A 98 -0.96 -2.67 6.10
C VAL A 98 -1.44 -2.80 7.54
N THR A 99 -1.33 -1.73 8.30
CA THR A 99 -1.96 -1.66 9.62
C THR A 99 -3.22 -0.82 9.51
N HIS A 100 -4.35 -1.40 9.88
CA HIS A 100 -5.64 -0.72 9.92
C HIS A 100 -6.34 -1.04 11.24
N GLU A 101 -6.78 -0.01 11.97
CA GLU A 101 -7.42 -0.14 13.29
C GLU A 101 -6.65 -1.05 14.27
N GLY A 102 -5.32 -0.95 14.25
CA GLY A 102 -4.44 -1.75 15.10
C GLY A 102 -4.22 -3.21 14.64
N GLN A 103 -4.88 -3.64 13.59
CA GLN A 103 -4.70 -4.97 13.00
C GLN A 103 -3.70 -4.93 11.84
N LEU A 104 -2.84 -5.93 11.78
CA LEU A 104 -1.96 -6.17 10.64
C LEU A 104 -2.70 -7.02 9.62
N LEU A 105 -2.92 -6.45 8.42
CA LEU A 105 -3.65 -7.07 7.32
C LEU A 105 -2.71 -7.38 6.16
N VAL A 106 -2.90 -8.54 5.55
CA VAL A 106 -2.13 -9.03 4.40
C VAL A 106 -3.10 -9.34 3.27
N PRO A 107 -2.91 -8.79 2.06
CA PRO A 107 -3.67 -9.21 0.88
C PRO A 107 -3.45 -10.69 0.57
N SER A 108 -4.53 -11.47 0.47
CA SER A 108 -4.48 -12.93 0.34
C SER A 108 -3.81 -13.42 -0.94
N PHE A 109 -3.90 -12.66 -2.03
CA PHE A 109 -3.33 -13.04 -3.33
C PHE A 109 -1.81 -13.20 -3.32
N GLN A 110 -1.12 -12.67 -2.31
CA GLN A 110 0.33 -12.80 -2.16
C GLN A 110 0.75 -14.11 -1.51
N LEU A 111 -0.20 -14.88 -1.01
CA LEU A 111 0.07 -16.10 -0.27
C LEU A 111 -0.23 -17.33 -1.10
N THR A 112 0.48 -18.41 -0.82
CA THR A 112 0.12 -19.72 -1.36
C THR A 112 -1.31 -20.11 -0.95
N PRO A 113 -1.99 -20.99 -1.67
CA PRO A 113 -3.33 -21.47 -1.29
C PRO A 113 -3.38 -22.09 0.11
N ALA A 114 -2.25 -22.64 0.58
CA ALA A 114 -2.11 -23.21 1.92
C ALA A 114 -1.90 -22.16 3.02
N LEU A 115 -1.73 -20.87 2.67
CA LEU A 115 -1.44 -19.77 3.57
C LEU A 115 -0.16 -19.96 4.42
N ASP A 116 0.76 -20.80 3.98
CA ASP A 116 1.97 -21.16 4.71
C ASP A 116 3.23 -20.42 4.22
N ASP A 117 3.22 -19.95 2.97
CA ASP A 117 4.29 -19.14 2.40
C ASP A 117 3.76 -18.06 1.44
N VAL A 118 4.66 -17.22 0.93
CA VAL A 118 4.39 -16.22 -0.10
C VAL A 118 4.44 -16.88 -1.48
N ASP A 119 3.55 -16.50 -2.36
CA ASP A 119 3.61 -16.88 -3.78
C ASP A 119 4.85 -16.25 -4.43
N GLU A 120 5.67 -17.04 -5.10
CA GLU A 120 6.95 -16.59 -5.66
C GLU A 120 6.78 -15.51 -6.74
N VAL A 121 5.76 -15.63 -7.57
CA VAL A 121 5.48 -14.64 -8.64
C VAL A 121 4.98 -13.35 -8.03
N ALA A 122 4.07 -13.43 -7.06
CA ALA A 122 3.60 -12.26 -6.32
C ALA A 122 4.76 -11.56 -5.59
N ALA A 123 5.66 -12.32 -4.93
CA ALA A 123 6.82 -11.76 -4.25
C ALA A 123 7.75 -10.99 -5.20
N ALA A 124 8.02 -11.55 -6.39
CA ALA A 124 8.86 -10.89 -7.39
C ALA A 124 8.23 -9.58 -7.90
N VAL A 125 6.92 -9.58 -8.12
CA VAL A 125 6.17 -8.38 -8.53
C VAL A 125 6.17 -7.33 -7.42
N VAL A 126 5.85 -7.72 -6.18
CA VAL A 126 5.83 -6.84 -5.02
C VAL A 126 7.20 -6.19 -4.81
N ALA A 127 8.28 -6.96 -4.87
CA ALA A 127 9.63 -6.43 -4.71
C ALA A 127 9.91 -5.30 -5.71
N ARG A 128 9.63 -5.51 -6.99
CA ARG A 128 9.83 -4.47 -8.03
C ARG A 128 9.02 -3.21 -7.75
N LEU A 129 7.73 -3.35 -7.42
CA LEU A 129 6.86 -2.20 -7.15
C LEU A 129 7.31 -1.41 -5.91
N VAL A 130 7.66 -2.10 -4.83
CA VAL A 130 8.14 -1.47 -3.59
C VAL A 130 9.51 -0.82 -3.78
N ASP A 131 10.44 -1.46 -4.49
CA ASP A 131 11.76 -0.92 -4.80
C ASP A 131 11.69 0.37 -5.65
N HIS A 132 10.62 0.53 -6.45
CA HIS A 132 10.32 1.75 -7.20
C HIS A 132 9.47 2.77 -6.41
N GLY A 133 9.25 2.54 -5.13
CA GLY A 133 8.66 3.50 -4.20
C GLY A 133 7.14 3.43 -4.05
N LEU A 134 6.47 2.40 -4.57
CA LEU A 134 5.05 2.21 -4.30
C LEU A 134 4.85 1.76 -2.84
N ASP A 135 3.92 2.40 -2.14
CA ASP A 135 3.54 1.97 -0.81
C ASP A 135 2.62 0.73 -0.85
N ALA A 136 2.39 0.13 0.32
CA ALA A 136 1.61 -1.09 0.45
C ALA A 136 0.17 -0.97 -0.06
N TRP A 137 -0.46 0.20 0.09
CA TRP A 137 -1.82 0.43 -0.40
C TRP A 137 -1.86 0.55 -1.92
N ALA A 138 -0.87 1.25 -2.51
CA ALA A 138 -0.74 1.39 -3.96
C ALA A 138 -0.45 0.05 -4.65
N VAL A 139 0.40 -0.79 -4.05
CA VAL A 139 0.63 -2.16 -4.54
C VAL A 139 -0.66 -2.99 -4.49
N TRP A 140 -1.40 -2.92 -3.37
CA TRP A 140 -2.66 -3.66 -3.22
C TRP A 140 -3.69 -3.21 -4.25
N ASP A 141 -3.86 -1.89 -4.44
CA ASP A 141 -4.76 -1.31 -5.43
C ASP A 141 -4.41 -1.76 -6.85
N TRP A 142 -3.14 -1.69 -7.21
CA TRP A 142 -2.69 -2.13 -8.54
C TRP A 142 -3.08 -3.58 -8.83
N PHE A 143 -2.92 -4.50 -7.87
CA PHE A 143 -3.30 -5.89 -8.07
C PHE A 143 -4.81 -6.07 -8.34
N LEU A 144 -5.66 -5.21 -7.82
CA LEU A 144 -7.12 -5.31 -7.93
C LEU A 144 -7.71 -4.44 -9.03
N THR A 145 -6.94 -3.52 -9.60
CA THR A 145 -7.39 -2.61 -10.65
C THR A 145 -7.07 -3.15 -12.04
N ALA A 146 -7.93 -2.86 -13.02
CA ALA A 146 -7.71 -3.26 -14.41
C ALA A 146 -6.48 -2.56 -15.00
N ASP A 147 -5.57 -3.32 -15.60
CA ASP A 147 -4.31 -2.83 -16.15
C ASP A 147 -4.32 -2.87 -17.69
N PRO A 148 -3.99 -1.77 -18.39
CA PRO A 148 -3.96 -1.72 -19.85
C PRO A 148 -2.97 -2.72 -20.48
N TRP A 149 -1.84 -3.00 -19.82
CA TRP A 149 -0.83 -3.94 -20.30
C TRP A 149 -1.27 -5.40 -20.19
N LEU A 150 -2.36 -5.64 -19.45
CA LEU A 150 -3.03 -6.94 -19.36
C LEU A 150 -4.31 -6.99 -20.20
N GLY A 151 -4.44 -6.07 -21.19
CA GLY A 151 -5.64 -5.99 -22.02
C GLY A 151 -6.91 -5.60 -21.25
N GLY A 152 -6.75 -4.89 -20.13
CA GLY A 152 -7.84 -4.52 -19.23
C GLY A 152 -8.18 -5.59 -18.18
N GLY A 153 -7.41 -6.68 -18.11
CA GLY A 153 -7.49 -7.65 -17.01
C GLY A 153 -6.84 -7.12 -15.74
N ARG A 154 -7.19 -7.69 -14.60
CA ARG A 154 -6.56 -7.33 -13.31
C ARG A 154 -5.30 -8.16 -13.07
N PRO A 155 -4.24 -7.58 -12.50
CA PRO A 155 -3.04 -8.33 -12.13
C PRO A 155 -3.29 -9.55 -11.25
N VAL A 156 -4.24 -9.48 -10.31
CA VAL A 156 -4.62 -10.61 -9.46
C VAL A 156 -5.17 -11.79 -10.26
N ASP A 157 -5.92 -11.54 -11.34
CA ASP A 157 -6.46 -12.60 -12.20
C ASP A 157 -5.35 -13.22 -13.06
N ALA A 158 -4.40 -12.41 -13.54
CA ALA A 158 -3.22 -12.88 -14.26
C ALA A 158 -2.31 -13.72 -13.35
N LEU A 159 -2.16 -13.33 -12.06
CA LEU A 159 -1.43 -14.11 -11.06
C LEU A 159 -2.08 -15.48 -10.85
N ALA A 160 -3.39 -15.50 -10.58
CA ALA A 160 -4.15 -16.75 -10.41
C ALA A 160 -4.12 -17.64 -11.64
N GLY A 161 -4.02 -17.04 -12.83
CA GLY A 161 -3.87 -17.74 -14.13
C GLY A 161 -2.45 -18.18 -14.44
N GLY A 162 -1.46 -17.97 -13.55
CA GLY A 162 -0.06 -18.35 -13.76
C GLY A 162 0.65 -17.55 -14.86
N GLN A 163 0.18 -16.35 -15.18
CA GLN A 163 0.68 -15.52 -16.29
C GLN A 163 1.87 -14.63 -15.87
N ALA A 164 2.92 -15.22 -15.30
CA ALA A 164 4.07 -14.50 -14.74
C ALA A 164 4.73 -13.53 -15.73
N GLU A 165 4.91 -13.93 -17.01
CA GLU A 165 5.49 -13.06 -18.03
C GLU A 165 4.61 -11.84 -18.36
N ALA A 166 3.28 -12.02 -18.38
CA ALA A 166 2.35 -10.92 -18.62
C ALA A 166 2.40 -9.92 -17.47
N LEU A 167 2.42 -10.41 -16.21
CA LEU A 167 2.64 -9.59 -15.03
C LEU A 167 3.95 -8.82 -15.07
N GLY A 168 5.05 -9.49 -15.47
CA GLY A 168 6.35 -8.82 -15.63
C GLY A 168 6.31 -7.67 -16.64
N ARG A 169 5.61 -7.82 -17.76
CA ARG A 169 5.41 -6.74 -18.76
C ARG A 169 4.51 -5.63 -18.23
N ALA A 170 3.45 -5.97 -17.50
CA ALA A 170 2.56 -4.96 -16.89
C ALA A 170 3.31 -4.10 -15.87
N VAL A 171 4.13 -4.71 -15.02
CA VAL A 171 5.00 -3.99 -14.07
C VAL A 171 5.99 -3.09 -14.81
N ALA A 172 6.68 -3.59 -15.85
CA ALA A 172 7.60 -2.79 -16.65
C ALA A 172 6.89 -1.58 -17.30
N GLY A 173 5.70 -1.80 -17.86
CA GLY A 173 4.90 -0.73 -18.43
C GLY A 173 4.44 0.30 -17.39
N LEU A 174 4.06 -0.13 -16.20
CA LEU A 174 3.70 0.77 -15.09
C LEU A 174 4.88 1.62 -14.64
N LEU A 175 6.05 1.02 -14.51
CA LEU A 175 7.28 1.68 -14.05
C LEU A 175 8.02 2.42 -15.18
N GLN A 176 7.55 2.33 -16.41
CA GLN A 176 8.17 2.92 -17.61
C GLN A 176 9.63 2.46 -17.82
N GLU A 177 9.87 1.16 -17.56
CA GLU A 177 11.16 0.48 -17.79
C GLU A 177 11.36 0.02 -19.22
#